data_7a9af372c82136c5b6633cef26516148
#
_entry.id   7a9af372c82136c5b6633cef26516148
#
_cell.length_a   1.000
_cell.length_b   1.000
_cell.length_c   1.000
_cell.angle_alpha   90.00
_cell.angle_beta   90.00
_cell.angle_gamma   90.00
#
_symmetry.space_group_name_H-M   'P 1'
#
loop_
_entity.id
_entity.type
_entity.pdbx_description
1 polymer ?
#
loop_
_entity_poly.entity_id
_entity_poly.type
_entity_poly.pdbx_seq_one_letter_code
_entity_poly.pdbx_strand_id
1 'polypeptide(L)'
;PDIYTLSLHDALPILIETMRREGFELQVGQPKVLDKNLNGIRCEPVEHLTIDLPEEMVGRAIEMVTRRKGTLLHMETRGERTHLDFDIPSRGLIGLRSNLLTATQGEAVVAHRFKAYEPFKGEIEKRNNGSLISIDTGIAIAYSMDKLKDRGRFFIHPGDEIYGGQVVGENSRGDDLGINLCKTKKLTNVRASGTDDKAMLAPPINFSLEEALEFIQEDEFVELTPKSIRLRKIYLDENERKRRKG
;
A
#
# COMPACT_ATOMS: atom_id res chain seq x y z
N PRO A 1 16.18 32.92 2.38
CA PRO A 1 16.18 31.61 3.02
C PRO A 1 14.96 30.85 2.49
N ASP A 2 15.25 29.81 1.68
CA ASP A 2 14.24 28.91 1.16
C ASP A 2 13.61 28.18 2.33
N ILE A 3 12.38 28.57 2.66
CA ILE A 3 11.55 27.84 3.62
C ILE A 3 11.14 26.55 2.89
N TYR A 4 11.85 25.49 3.18
CA TYR A 4 11.43 24.14 2.78
C TYR A 4 10.12 23.84 3.52
N THR A 5 9.01 24.09 2.85
CA THR A 5 7.70 23.61 3.30
C THR A 5 7.71 22.10 3.10
N LEU A 6 8.03 21.35 4.17
CA LEU A 6 7.80 19.90 4.16
C LEU A 6 6.30 19.70 3.92
N SER A 7 5.98 19.03 2.83
CA SER A 7 4.61 18.59 2.58
C SER A 7 4.16 17.71 3.74
N LEU A 8 2.90 17.82 4.14
CA LEU A 8 2.33 16.94 5.16
C LEU A 8 2.50 15.45 4.81
N HIS A 9 2.51 15.14 3.52
CA HIS A 9 2.75 13.79 3.00
C HIS A 9 4.16 13.26 3.32
N ASP A 10 5.18 14.13 3.28
CA ASP A 10 6.56 13.73 3.59
C ASP A 10 6.82 13.74 5.10
N ALA A 11 6.16 14.64 5.85
CA ALA A 11 6.34 14.77 7.28
C ALA A 11 5.61 13.67 8.09
N LEU A 12 4.47 13.19 7.60
CA LEU A 12 3.64 12.21 8.32
C LEU A 12 4.36 10.87 8.54
N PRO A 13 4.98 10.23 7.56
CA PRO A 13 5.73 8.99 7.77
C PRO A 13 6.89 9.17 8.76
N ILE A 14 7.61 10.28 8.71
CA ILE A 14 8.72 10.59 9.62
C ILE A 14 8.20 10.72 11.06
N LEU A 15 7.10 11.43 11.27
CA LEU A 15 6.47 11.57 12.59
C LEU A 15 6.04 10.21 13.13
N ILE A 16 5.35 9.42 12.34
CA ILE A 16 4.85 8.10 12.71
C ILE A 16 6.01 7.15 13.06
N GLU A 17 7.08 7.12 12.25
CA GLU A 17 8.26 6.31 12.55
C GLU A 17 8.99 6.77 13.82
N THR A 18 9.02 8.07 14.08
CA THR A 18 9.58 8.61 15.33
C THR A 18 8.75 8.13 16.52
N MET A 19 7.43 8.25 16.47
CA MET A 19 6.55 7.79 17.54
C MET A 19 6.69 6.27 17.78
N ARG A 20 6.79 5.49 16.71
CA ARG A 20 7.01 4.04 16.78
C ARG A 20 8.34 3.71 17.48
N ARG A 21 9.42 4.43 17.17
CA ARG A 21 10.73 4.26 17.83
C ARG A 21 10.70 4.62 19.31
N GLU A 22 9.89 5.59 19.70
CA GLU A 22 9.64 5.96 21.09
C GLU A 22 8.74 4.94 21.84
N GLY A 23 8.28 3.89 21.18
CA GLY A 23 7.50 2.81 21.78
C GLY A 23 5.99 2.97 21.70
N PHE A 24 5.48 3.96 20.97
CA PHE A 24 4.05 4.13 20.80
C PHE A 24 3.48 3.09 19.82
N GLU A 25 2.27 2.64 20.12
CA GLU A 25 1.44 1.83 19.22
C GLU A 25 0.40 2.72 18.57
N LEU A 26 0.24 2.59 17.25
CA LEU A 26 -0.59 3.49 16.45
C LEU A 26 -1.44 2.70 15.46
N GLN A 27 -2.60 3.27 15.12
CA GLN A 27 -3.40 2.82 13.99
C GLN A 27 -3.56 4.00 13.03
N VAL A 28 -3.19 3.80 11.79
CA VAL A 28 -3.22 4.85 10.76
C VAL A 28 -4.10 4.37 9.61
N GLY A 29 -5.09 5.18 9.27
CA GLY A 29 -5.93 4.96 8.08
C GLY A 29 -5.30 5.54 6.82
N GLN A 30 -5.93 5.27 5.69
CA GLN A 30 -5.52 5.85 4.41
C GLN A 30 -5.54 7.38 4.50
N PRO A 31 -4.45 8.07 4.13
CA PRO A 31 -4.42 9.53 4.08
C PRO A 31 -5.52 10.06 3.16
N LYS A 32 -6.30 11.03 3.63
CA LYS A 32 -7.36 11.67 2.84
C LYS A 32 -6.98 13.11 2.54
N VAL A 33 -7.02 13.45 1.26
CA VAL A 33 -6.87 14.83 0.80
C VAL A 33 -8.22 15.52 0.95
N LEU A 34 -8.21 16.74 1.49
CA LEU A 34 -9.42 17.52 1.69
C LEU A 34 -9.79 18.29 0.42
N ASP A 35 -10.93 17.96 -0.15
CA ASP A 35 -11.53 18.68 -1.26
C ASP A 35 -12.20 19.97 -0.77
N LYS A 36 -12.33 20.94 -1.68
CA LYS A 36 -13.09 22.18 -1.43
C LYS A 36 -14.19 22.31 -2.47
N ASN A 37 -15.31 22.88 -2.04
CA ASN A 37 -16.35 23.31 -2.97
C ASN A 37 -16.12 24.77 -3.31
N LEU A 38 -15.76 25.05 -4.55
CA LEU A 38 -15.55 26.40 -5.06
C LEU A 38 -16.65 26.71 -6.10
N ASN A 39 -17.53 27.64 -5.79
CA ASN A 39 -18.64 28.05 -6.68
C ASN A 39 -19.53 26.88 -7.13
N GLY A 40 -19.80 25.91 -6.25
CA GLY A 40 -20.63 24.73 -6.57
C GLY A 40 -19.87 23.60 -7.28
N ILE A 41 -18.58 23.75 -7.57
CA ILE A 41 -17.74 22.76 -8.21
C ILE A 41 -16.84 22.10 -7.15
N ARG A 42 -16.83 20.76 -7.09
CA ARG A 42 -15.88 20.02 -6.26
C ARG A 42 -14.49 20.20 -6.82
N CYS A 43 -13.59 20.79 -6.03
CA CYS A 43 -12.20 21.03 -6.38
C CYS A 43 -11.27 20.28 -5.43
N GLU A 44 -10.19 19.74 -5.97
CA GLU A 44 -9.13 19.07 -5.25
C GLU A 44 -7.81 19.86 -5.37
N PRO A 45 -6.91 19.74 -4.38
CA PRO A 45 -5.60 20.38 -4.49
C PRO A 45 -4.76 19.66 -5.56
N VAL A 46 -4.13 20.47 -6.40
CA VAL A 46 -3.22 20.04 -7.47
C VAL A 46 -1.83 20.56 -7.17
N GLU A 47 -0.84 19.72 -7.40
CA GLU A 47 0.56 20.02 -7.19
C GLU A 47 1.31 20.00 -8.51
N HIS A 48 2.30 20.88 -8.61
CA HIS A 48 3.29 20.83 -9.67
C HIS A 48 4.37 19.84 -9.25
N LEU A 49 4.50 18.77 -10.01
CA LEU A 49 5.44 17.67 -9.77
C LEU A 49 6.56 17.74 -10.80
N THR A 50 7.78 17.74 -10.31
CA THR A 50 9.00 17.70 -11.13
C THR A 50 9.72 16.38 -10.88
N ILE A 51 10.07 15.68 -11.95
CA ILE A 51 10.82 14.42 -11.91
C ILE A 51 12.04 14.55 -12.82
N ASP A 52 13.21 14.23 -12.29
CA ASP A 52 14.44 14.11 -13.05
C ASP A 52 14.97 12.68 -12.96
N LEU A 53 15.14 12.00 -14.11
CA LEU A 53 15.43 10.56 -14.15
C LEU A 53 16.19 10.16 -15.44
N PRO A 54 16.81 8.95 -15.49
CA PRO A 54 17.42 8.43 -16.69
C PRO A 54 16.43 8.31 -17.86
N GLU A 55 16.87 8.59 -19.08
CA GLU A 55 16.03 8.60 -20.29
C GLU A 55 15.29 7.27 -20.50
N GLU A 56 15.95 6.14 -20.23
CA GLU A 56 15.35 4.81 -20.37
C GLU A 56 14.14 4.55 -19.48
N MET A 57 13.98 5.29 -18.38
CA MET A 57 12.89 5.14 -17.40
C MET A 57 11.72 6.12 -17.63
N VAL A 58 11.84 7.04 -18.58
CA VAL A 58 10.85 8.10 -18.85
C VAL A 58 9.46 7.54 -19.13
N GLY A 59 9.36 6.54 -20.01
CA GLY A 59 8.06 5.95 -20.37
C GLY A 59 7.32 5.38 -19.16
N ARG A 60 8.05 4.69 -18.28
CA ARG A 60 7.48 4.11 -17.06
C ARG A 60 7.03 5.18 -16.06
N ALA A 61 7.81 6.23 -15.90
CA ALA A 61 7.46 7.35 -15.02
C ALA A 61 6.19 8.08 -15.52
N ILE A 62 6.10 8.36 -16.82
CA ILE A 62 4.91 8.98 -17.43
C ILE A 62 3.67 8.11 -17.21
N GLU A 63 3.77 6.80 -17.43
CA GLU A 63 2.67 5.86 -17.20
C GLU A 63 2.21 5.91 -15.73
N MET A 64 3.14 5.84 -14.77
CA MET A 64 2.84 5.85 -13.34
C MET A 64 2.12 7.14 -12.91
N VAL A 65 2.57 8.30 -13.42
CA VAL A 65 1.97 9.59 -13.10
C VAL A 65 0.61 9.76 -13.78
N THR A 66 0.48 9.34 -15.03
CA THR A 66 -0.78 9.47 -15.80
C THR A 66 -1.89 8.58 -15.21
N ARG A 67 -1.60 7.36 -14.77
CA ARG A 67 -2.55 6.50 -14.03
C ARG A 67 -3.09 7.18 -12.78
N ARG A 68 -2.31 8.05 -12.16
CA ARG A 68 -2.67 8.85 -10.98
C ARG A 68 -3.29 10.21 -11.31
N LYS A 69 -3.80 10.37 -12.55
CA LYS A 69 -4.41 11.61 -13.08
C LYS A 69 -3.45 12.80 -13.19
N GLY A 70 -2.15 12.54 -13.24
CA GLY A 70 -1.17 13.56 -13.58
C GLY A 70 -1.19 13.89 -15.07
N THR A 71 -0.97 15.15 -15.38
CA THR A 71 -0.92 15.69 -16.74
C THR A 71 0.49 16.16 -17.03
N LEU A 72 1.14 15.61 -18.05
CA LEU A 72 2.47 16.06 -18.48
C LEU A 72 2.37 17.47 -19.07
N LEU A 73 3.19 18.38 -18.58
CA LEU A 73 3.28 19.76 -19.02
C LEU A 73 4.50 20.00 -19.91
N HIS A 74 5.65 19.48 -19.46
CA HIS A 74 6.93 19.70 -20.13
C HIS A 74 7.82 18.48 -19.99
N MET A 75 8.64 18.25 -21.03
CA MET A 75 9.66 17.21 -21.06
C MET A 75 10.89 17.75 -21.76
N GLU A 76 12.04 17.67 -21.14
CA GLU A 76 13.30 18.12 -21.71
C GLU A 76 14.40 17.09 -21.38
N THR A 77 15.07 16.57 -22.40
CA THR A 77 16.20 15.67 -22.22
C THR A 77 17.51 16.47 -22.23
N ARG A 78 18.32 16.26 -21.21
CA ARG A 78 19.63 16.89 -21.02
C ARG A 78 20.70 15.80 -20.80
N GLY A 79 21.40 15.43 -21.87
CA GLY A 79 22.37 14.34 -21.83
C GLY A 79 21.67 12.99 -21.59
N GLU A 80 22.05 12.29 -20.54
CA GLU A 80 21.49 10.96 -20.17
C GLU A 80 20.26 11.04 -19.25
N ARG A 81 19.84 12.27 -18.87
CA ARG A 81 18.71 12.48 -17.97
C ARG A 81 17.61 13.29 -18.64
N THR A 82 16.39 12.99 -18.25
CA THR A 82 15.19 13.70 -18.70
C THR A 82 14.49 14.36 -17.52
N HIS A 83 14.18 15.62 -17.70
CA HIS A 83 13.37 16.44 -16.81
C HIS A 83 11.92 16.41 -17.25
N LEU A 84 11.02 16.11 -16.32
CA LEU A 84 9.58 15.99 -16.55
C LEU A 84 8.84 16.89 -15.58
N ASP A 85 7.92 17.71 -16.08
CA ASP A 85 7.00 18.51 -15.27
C ASP A 85 5.57 18.05 -15.47
N PHE A 86 4.85 17.91 -14.35
CA PHE A 86 3.45 17.49 -14.35
C PHE A 86 2.62 18.36 -13.42
N ASP A 87 1.32 18.42 -13.71
CA ASP A 87 0.29 18.79 -12.74
C ASP A 87 -0.43 17.52 -12.28
N ILE A 88 -0.40 17.22 -10.98
CA ILE A 88 -0.96 16.02 -10.40
C ILE A 88 -1.84 16.35 -9.19
N PRO A 89 -3.02 15.72 -9.02
CA PRO A 89 -3.77 15.82 -7.77
C PRO A 89 -2.94 15.35 -6.59
N SER A 90 -2.98 16.07 -5.44
CA SER A 90 -2.19 15.71 -4.25
C SER A 90 -2.43 14.28 -3.78
N ARG A 91 -3.65 13.73 -3.97
CA ARG A 91 -3.96 12.31 -3.68
C ARG A 91 -3.18 11.34 -4.59
N GLY A 92 -2.74 11.78 -5.77
CA GLY A 92 -1.92 10.99 -6.69
C GLY A 92 -0.45 10.89 -6.28
N LEU A 93 0.02 11.74 -5.37
CA LEU A 93 1.38 11.71 -4.84
C LEU A 93 1.58 10.61 -3.78
N ILE A 94 0.49 10.13 -3.16
CA ILE A 94 0.56 9.10 -2.13
C ILE A 94 1.25 7.86 -2.72
N GLY A 95 2.41 7.47 -2.14
CA GLY A 95 3.25 6.35 -2.59
C GLY A 95 3.97 6.53 -3.94
N LEU A 96 3.69 7.58 -4.71
CA LEU A 96 4.29 7.79 -6.03
C LEU A 96 5.82 7.89 -5.94
N ARG A 97 6.34 8.62 -4.94
CA ARG A 97 7.79 8.79 -4.74
C ARG A 97 8.48 7.45 -4.53
N SER A 98 7.97 6.62 -3.62
CA SER A 98 8.53 5.29 -3.32
C SER A 98 8.50 4.39 -4.55
N ASN A 99 7.41 4.42 -5.31
CA ASN A 99 7.26 3.65 -6.54
C ASN A 99 8.22 4.11 -7.64
N LEU A 100 8.40 5.42 -7.81
CA LEU A 100 9.38 5.97 -8.75
C LEU A 100 10.81 5.58 -8.36
N LEU A 101 11.18 5.74 -7.09
CA LEU A 101 12.51 5.34 -6.60
C LEU A 101 12.76 3.84 -6.81
N THR A 102 11.79 2.99 -6.50
CA THR A 102 11.89 1.54 -6.75
C THR A 102 12.03 1.24 -8.24
N ALA A 103 11.24 1.90 -9.08
CA ALA A 103 11.25 1.69 -10.53
C ALA A 103 12.55 2.14 -11.19
N THR A 104 13.21 3.17 -10.64
CA THR A 104 14.46 3.77 -11.15
C THR A 104 15.68 3.36 -10.34
N GLN A 105 15.59 2.35 -9.49
CA GLN A 105 16.68 1.89 -8.62
C GLN A 105 17.29 3.00 -7.73
N GLY A 106 16.47 3.98 -7.37
CA GLY A 106 16.88 5.13 -6.56
C GLY A 106 17.40 6.33 -7.35
N GLU A 107 17.47 6.27 -8.67
CA GLU A 107 18.05 7.33 -9.50
C GLU A 107 17.11 8.51 -9.78
N ALA A 108 15.80 8.36 -9.58
CA ALA A 108 14.87 9.47 -9.77
C ALA A 108 15.02 10.53 -8.67
N VAL A 109 15.05 11.78 -9.06
CA VAL A 109 14.89 12.94 -8.18
C VAL A 109 13.46 13.45 -8.33
N VAL A 110 12.72 13.52 -7.24
CA VAL A 110 11.29 13.89 -7.23
C VAL A 110 11.10 15.07 -6.31
N ALA A 111 10.51 16.15 -6.82
CA ALA A 111 10.11 17.31 -6.07
C ALA A 111 8.68 17.71 -6.43
N HIS A 112 7.93 18.25 -5.49
CA HIS A 112 6.58 18.74 -5.75
C HIS A 112 6.28 19.98 -4.91
N ARG A 113 5.33 20.78 -5.38
CA ARG A 113 4.87 21.99 -4.70
C ARG A 113 3.39 22.21 -4.97
N PHE A 114 2.67 22.71 -3.99
CA PHE A 114 1.28 23.10 -4.18
C PHE A 114 1.14 24.15 -5.30
N LYS A 115 0.18 23.92 -6.20
CA LYS A 115 -0.14 24.84 -7.30
C LYS A 115 -1.44 25.59 -7.02
N ALA A 116 -2.56 24.88 -7.01
CA ALA A 116 -3.90 25.46 -6.88
C ALA A 116 -4.94 24.39 -6.54
N TYR A 117 -6.17 24.82 -6.24
CA TYR A 117 -7.33 23.95 -6.26
C TYR A 117 -7.93 23.95 -7.67
N GLU A 118 -8.05 22.77 -8.29
CA GLU A 118 -8.62 22.57 -9.62
C GLU A 118 -9.83 21.62 -9.55
N PRO A 119 -10.73 21.63 -10.54
CA PRO A 119 -11.85 20.70 -10.59
C PRO A 119 -11.39 19.25 -10.45
N PHE A 120 -12.16 18.45 -9.74
CA PHE A 120 -11.85 17.05 -9.48
C PHE A 120 -11.63 16.25 -10.77
N LYS A 121 -10.47 15.63 -10.93
CA LYS A 121 -10.02 14.93 -12.16
C LYS A 121 -10.53 13.48 -12.27
N GLY A 122 -11.53 13.10 -11.50
CA GLY A 122 -12.08 11.74 -11.48
C GLY A 122 -11.31 10.78 -10.56
N GLU A 123 -11.80 9.55 -10.42
CA GLU A 123 -11.19 8.58 -9.51
C GLU A 123 -9.83 8.09 -10.03
N ILE A 124 -8.90 7.89 -9.10
CA ILE A 124 -7.63 7.20 -9.36
C ILE A 124 -7.89 5.71 -9.19
N GLU A 125 -7.39 4.90 -10.11
CA GLU A 125 -7.45 3.46 -10.00
C GLU A 125 -6.77 3.01 -8.70
N LYS A 126 -7.56 2.40 -7.81
CA LYS A 126 -7.06 1.72 -6.61
C LYS A 126 -6.66 0.29 -6.98
N ARG A 127 -6.02 -0.42 -6.04
CA ARG A 127 -5.73 -1.84 -6.26
C ARG A 127 -7.03 -2.59 -6.57
N ASN A 128 -6.99 -3.43 -7.59
CA ASN A 128 -8.14 -4.23 -8.01
C ASN A 128 -8.29 -5.52 -7.17
N ASN A 129 -7.23 -5.90 -6.46
CA ASN A 129 -7.18 -7.12 -5.68
C ASN A 129 -7.75 -6.91 -4.27
N GLY A 130 -8.52 -7.89 -3.80
CA GLY A 130 -9.03 -7.90 -2.43
C GLY A 130 -7.96 -8.30 -1.41
N SER A 131 -8.36 -8.40 -0.15
CA SER A 131 -7.52 -8.81 0.96
C SER A 131 -7.78 -10.26 1.37
N LEU A 132 -6.71 -10.99 1.72
CA LEU A 132 -6.80 -12.23 2.49
C LEU A 132 -6.88 -11.86 3.97
N ILE A 133 -8.00 -12.20 4.61
CA ILE A 133 -8.31 -11.79 6.00
C ILE A 133 -8.32 -13.02 6.89
N SER A 134 -7.57 -12.99 7.99
CA SER A 134 -7.66 -14.05 8.97
C SER A 134 -9.03 -14.05 9.64
N ILE A 135 -9.67 -15.22 9.72
CA ILE A 135 -10.93 -15.41 10.45
C ILE A 135 -10.71 -15.90 11.88
N ASP A 136 -9.53 -16.43 12.19
CA ASP A 136 -9.18 -16.97 13.50
C ASP A 136 -7.97 -16.25 14.10
N THR A 137 -7.86 -16.38 15.43
CA THR A 137 -6.71 -15.89 16.19
C THR A 137 -5.84 -17.09 16.60
N GLY A 138 -4.53 -16.99 16.38
CA GLY A 138 -3.58 -18.05 16.69
C GLY A 138 -2.27 -17.92 15.93
N ILE A 139 -1.60 -19.04 15.69
CA ILE A 139 -0.32 -19.09 14.97
C ILE A 139 -0.57 -19.53 13.52
N ALA A 140 0.03 -18.82 12.57
CA ALA A 140 -0.02 -19.17 11.15
C ALA A 140 0.79 -20.45 10.87
N ILE A 141 0.14 -21.46 10.29
CA ILE A 141 0.72 -22.79 10.07
C ILE A 141 1.12 -22.96 8.60
N ALA A 142 2.36 -23.36 8.35
CA ALA A 142 2.91 -23.56 7.01
C ALA A 142 2.01 -24.43 6.12
N TYR A 143 1.45 -25.51 6.65
CA TYR A 143 0.53 -26.40 5.93
C TYR A 143 -0.75 -25.70 5.44
N SER A 144 -1.32 -24.82 6.26
CA SER A 144 -2.52 -24.05 5.88
C SER A 144 -2.19 -22.98 4.86
N MET A 145 -1.02 -22.35 4.98
CA MET A 145 -0.53 -21.38 4.01
C MET A 145 -0.25 -22.03 2.65
N ASP A 146 0.41 -23.18 2.63
CA ASP A 146 0.69 -23.92 1.38
C ASP A 146 -0.58 -24.31 0.63
N LYS A 147 -1.63 -24.73 1.32
CA LYS A 147 -2.93 -25.01 0.71
C LYS A 147 -3.63 -23.79 0.11
N LEU A 148 -3.29 -22.61 0.56
CA LEU A 148 -3.92 -21.35 0.16
C LEU A 148 -3.00 -20.46 -0.69
N LYS A 149 -1.78 -20.92 -1.04
CA LYS A 149 -0.81 -20.16 -1.82
C LYS A 149 -1.33 -19.69 -3.17
N ASP A 150 -2.23 -20.46 -3.81
CA ASP A 150 -2.84 -20.11 -5.09
C ASP A 150 -3.94 -19.03 -4.96
N ARG A 151 -4.33 -18.68 -3.74
CA ARG A 151 -5.32 -17.63 -3.46
C ARG A 151 -4.74 -16.24 -3.49
N GLY A 152 -3.41 -16.12 -3.32
CA GLY A 152 -2.77 -14.82 -3.30
C GLY A 152 -1.37 -14.84 -2.69
N ARG A 153 -0.89 -13.65 -2.32
CA ARG A 153 0.44 -13.44 -1.73
C ARG A 153 0.30 -13.10 -0.25
N PHE A 154 1.09 -13.75 0.60
CA PHE A 154 1.06 -13.50 2.03
C PHE A 154 1.99 -12.35 2.46
N PHE A 155 1.63 -11.71 3.58
CA PHE A 155 2.41 -10.66 4.27
C PHE A 155 3.02 -11.16 5.58
N ILE A 156 2.79 -12.42 5.91
CA ILE A 156 3.19 -13.07 7.15
C ILE A 156 4.03 -14.31 6.87
N HIS A 157 4.83 -14.72 7.86
CA HIS A 157 5.58 -15.96 7.83
C HIS A 157 4.82 -17.09 8.56
N PRO A 158 5.11 -18.36 8.23
CA PRO A 158 4.74 -19.47 9.10
C PRO A 158 5.33 -19.27 10.49
N GLY A 159 4.50 -19.43 11.52
CA GLY A 159 4.88 -19.22 12.91
C GLY A 159 4.51 -17.85 13.48
N ASP A 160 4.10 -16.90 12.63
CA ASP A 160 3.64 -15.59 13.10
C ASP A 160 2.30 -15.70 13.85
N GLU A 161 2.16 -14.91 14.89
CA GLU A 161 0.90 -14.69 15.58
C GLU A 161 -0.02 -13.81 14.75
N ILE A 162 -1.24 -14.27 14.51
CA ILE A 162 -2.28 -13.59 13.76
C ILE A 162 -3.58 -13.54 14.55
N TYR A 163 -4.45 -12.60 14.19
CA TYR A 163 -5.75 -12.43 14.84
C TYR A 163 -6.88 -12.25 13.83
N GLY A 164 -8.11 -12.51 14.26
CA GLY A 164 -9.29 -12.33 13.43
C GLY A 164 -9.46 -10.89 12.97
N GLY A 165 -9.66 -10.68 11.64
CA GLY A 165 -9.73 -9.36 11.02
C GLY A 165 -8.39 -8.77 10.58
N GLN A 166 -7.26 -9.42 10.89
CA GLN A 166 -5.95 -9.05 10.34
C GLN A 166 -5.91 -9.36 8.84
N VAL A 167 -5.37 -8.43 8.04
CA VAL A 167 -5.06 -8.65 6.63
C VAL A 167 -3.71 -9.34 6.54
N VAL A 168 -3.73 -10.60 6.15
CA VAL A 168 -2.56 -11.49 6.13
C VAL A 168 -1.99 -11.72 4.74
N GLY A 169 -2.63 -11.13 3.72
CA GLY A 169 -2.19 -11.24 2.33
C GLY A 169 -3.07 -10.46 1.38
N GLU A 170 -2.62 -10.40 0.13
CA GLU A 170 -3.37 -9.89 -1.01
C GLU A 170 -4.04 -11.06 -1.74
N ASN A 171 -5.33 -10.95 -2.01
CA ASN A 171 -6.07 -11.95 -2.78
C ASN A 171 -5.72 -11.81 -4.28
N SER A 172 -5.68 -12.90 -5.02
CA SER A 172 -5.55 -12.89 -6.48
C SER A 172 -6.82 -12.43 -7.22
N ARG A 173 -7.94 -12.26 -6.49
CA ARG A 173 -9.23 -11.79 -7.00
C ARG A 173 -9.60 -10.45 -6.37
N GLY A 174 -10.57 -9.75 -6.96
CA GLY A 174 -11.00 -8.43 -6.51
C GLY A 174 -11.74 -8.41 -5.17
N ASP A 175 -12.28 -9.54 -4.72
CA ASP A 175 -13.04 -9.62 -3.48
C ASP A 175 -12.17 -10.00 -2.28
N ASP A 176 -12.53 -9.49 -1.10
CA ASP A 176 -11.94 -9.91 0.16
C ASP A 176 -12.28 -11.38 0.46
N LEU A 177 -11.32 -12.13 0.94
CA LEU A 177 -11.47 -13.54 1.27
C LEU A 177 -11.06 -13.82 2.72
N GLY A 178 -12.02 -14.28 3.53
CA GLY A 178 -11.74 -14.81 4.87
C GLY A 178 -11.07 -16.19 4.79
N ILE A 179 -9.91 -16.32 5.43
CA ILE A 179 -9.12 -17.57 5.42
C ILE A 179 -8.74 -18.00 6.83
N ASN A 180 -8.63 -19.31 7.03
CA ASN A 180 -8.14 -19.88 8.28
C ASN A 180 -6.74 -20.45 8.10
N LEU A 181 -5.75 -19.79 8.71
CA LEU A 181 -4.34 -20.20 8.68
C LEU A 181 -3.89 -20.98 9.92
N CYS A 182 -4.76 -21.12 10.93
CA CYS A 182 -4.43 -21.80 12.18
C CYS A 182 -4.75 -23.32 12.17
N LYS A 183 -5.27 -23.86 11.05
CA LYS A 183 -5.64 -25.27 10.96
C LYS A 183 -4.43 -26.17 10.80
N THR A 184 -4.27 -27.11 11.73
CA THR A 184 -3.28 -28.19 11.63
C THR A 184 -3.73 -29.29 10.67
N LYS A 185 -2.76 -30.05 10.14
CA LYS A 185 -3.04 -31.28 9.43
C LYS A 185 -3.73 -32.26 10.39
N LYS A 186 -4.95 -32.73 10.06
CA LYS A 186 -5.55 -33.81 10.81
C LYS A 186 -4.65 -35.04 10.67
N LEU A 187 -4.19 -35.58 11.78
CA LEU A 187 -3.48 -36.86 11.84
C LEU A 187 -4.44 -37.96 11.41
N THR A 188 -4.46 -38.30 10.13
CA THR A 188 -5.06 -39.57 9.69
C THR A 188 -3.99 -40.65 9.80
N ASN A 189 -4.31 -41.71 10.56
CA ASN A 189 -3.50 -42.91 10.71
C ASN A 189 -3.35 -43.64 9.37
N VAL A 190 -2.54 -43.15 8.45
CA VAL A 190 -2.16 -43.90 7.25
C VAL A 190 -0.68 -43.70 7.03
N ARG A 191 0.00 -44.86 7.02
CA ARG A 191 1.41 -45.07 6.70
C ARG A 191 1.84 -44.31 5.44
N ALA A 192 2.50 -43.20 5.64
CA ALA A 192 3.41 -42.61 4.66
C ALA A 192 4.44 -41.81 5.45
N SER A 193 5.40 -42.51 6.01
CA SER A 193 6.72 -41.98 6.34
C SER A 193 7.45 -41.80 5.02
N GLY A 194 7.30 -40.65 4.40
CA GLY A 194 8.01 -40.36 3.18
C GLY A 194 7.72 -38.94 2.76
N THR A 195 8.74 -38.10 2.86
CA THR A 195 8.79 -36.72 2.41
C THR A 195 7.81 -35.76 3.10
N ASP A 196 8.28 -35.15 4.18
CA ASP A 196 7.91 -33.77 4.49
C ASP A 196 8.36 -32.93 3.28
N ASP A 197 7.48 -32.83 2.27
CA ASP A 197 7.62 -31.83 1.24
C ASP A 197 7.65 -30.49 1.98
N LYS A 198 8.85 -29.90 2.10
CA LYS A 198 9.02 -28.58 2.66
C LYS A 198 8.11 -27.67 1.86
N ALA A 199 7.05 -27.16 2.47
CA ALA A 199 6.12 -26.25 1.83
C ALA A 199 6.93 -25.11 1.19
N MET A 200 7.03 -25.10 -0.14
CA MET A 200 7.69 -24.02 -0.88
C MET A 200 6.73 -22.84 -0.94
N LEU A 201 6.72 -22.07 0.13
CA LEU A 201 5.99 -20.80 0.18
C LEU A 201 6.86 -19.71 -0.46
N ALA A 202 6.24 -18.89 -1.30
CA ALA A 202 6.88 -17.68 -1.75
C ALA A 202 7.22 -16.78 -0.54
N PRO A 203 8.35 -16.05 -0.57
CA PRO A 203 8.66 -15.12 0.51
C PRO A 203 7.52 -14.10 0.68
N PRO A 204 7.15 -13.77 1.91
CA PRO A 204 6.10 -12.79 2.18
C PRO A 204 6.51 -11.40 1.71
N ILE A 205 5.52 -10.58 1.38
CA ILE A 205 5.72 -9.17 1.08
C ILE A 205 5.89 -8.44 2.42
N ASN A 206 7.04 -7.80 2.60
CA ASN A 206 7.31 -6.92 3.74
C ASN A 206 7.09 -5.48 3.31
N PHE A 207 6.19 -4.77 3.97
CA PHE A 207 5.90 -3.38 3.68
C PHE A 207 6.76 -2.43 4.52
N SER A 208 7.29 -1.38 3.90
CA SER A 208 7.61 -0.13 4.59
C SER A 208 6.32 0.56 5.04
N LEU A 209 6.44 1.59 5.88
CA LEU A 209 5.26 2.35 6.31
C LEU A 209 4.54 3.00 5.12
N GLU A 210 5.30 3.61 4.21
CA GLU A 210 4.77 4.27 3.03
C GLU A 210 4.04 3.29 2.11
N GLU A 211 4.64 2.14 1.84
CA GLU A 211 4.03 1.08 1.04
C GLU A 211 2.76 0.54 1.69
N ALA A 212 2.75 0.38 3.02
CA ALA A 212 1.58 -0.05 3.76
C ALA A 212 0.43 0.96 3.66
N LEU A 213 0.73 2.27 3.80
CA LEU A 213 -0.25 3.35 3.68
C LEU A 213 -0.81 3.49 2.26
N GLU A 214 0.00 3.20 1.25
CA GLU A 214 -0.44 3.16 -0.15
C GLU A 214 -1.32 1.93 -0.42
N PHE A 215 -0.95 0.78 0.17
CA PHE A 215 -1.62 -0.50 -0.08
C PHE A 215 -3.02 -0.56 0.52
N ILE A 216 -3.25 -0.01 1.73
CA ILE A 216 -4.53 -0.11 2.43
C ILE A 216 -5.68 0.54 1.66
N GLN A 217 -6.88 -0.03 1.83
CA GLN A 217 -8.14 0.53 1.36
C GLN A 217 -8.82 1.35 2.46
N GLU A 218 -9.93 2.01 2.11
CA GLU A 218 -10.68 2.89 3.04
C GLU A 218 -11.24 2.16 4.27
N ASP A 219 -11.44 0.84 4.16
CA ASP A 219 -11.92 -0.03 5.23
C ASP A 219 -10.79 -0.75 5.98
N GLU A 220 -9.54 -0.30 5.79
CA GLU A 220 -8.34 -0.90 6.39
C GLU A 220 -7.53 0.13 7.18
N PHE A 221 -6.79 -0.38 8.17
CA PHE A 221 -5.78 0.38 8.93
C PHE A 221 -4.42 -0.30 8.84
N VAL A 222 -3.37 0.51 8.88
CA VAL A 222 -2.03 0.09 9.24
C VAL A 222 -1.91 0.13 10.76
N GLU A 223 -1.64 -1.00 11.37
CA GLU A 223 -1.32 -1.12 12.79
C GLU A 223 0.19 -1.14 12.94
N LEU A 224 0.69 -0.19 13.69
CA LEU A 224 2.10 0.03 13.93
C LEU A 224 2.43 -0.26 15.38
N THR A 225 3.34 -1.19 15.59
CA THR A 225 3.95 -1.45 16.89
C THR A 225 5.45 -1.22 16.79
N PRO A 226 6.19 -1.09 17.90
CA PRO A 226 7.64 -0.98 17.85
C PRO A 226 8.33 -2.10 17.05
N LYS A 227 7.71 -3.27 16.99
CA LYS A 227 8.30 -4.48 16.39
C LYS A 227 7.76 -4.84 15.01
N SER A 228 6.55 -4.37 14.65
CA SER A 228 5.88 -4.85 13.43
C SER A 228 4.98 -3.79 12.78
N ILE A 229 4.82 -3.92 11.48
CA ILE A 229 3.80 -3.25 10.69
C ILE A 229 2.81 -4.33 10.28
N ARG A 230 1.53 -4.15 10.62
CA ARG A 230 0.45 -5.09 10.30
C ARG A 230 -0.67 -4.34 9.60
N LEU A 231 -1.38 -5.03 8.74
CA LEU A 231 -2.58 -4.49 8.11
C LEU A 231 -3.80 -5.16 8.73
N ARG A 232 -4.88 -4.41 8.93
CA ARG A 232 -6.12 -4.95 9.50
C ARG A 232 -7.35 -4.28 8.91
N LYS A 233 -8.49 -4.95 8.99
CA LYS A 233 -9.77 -4.30 8.73
C LYS A 233 -10.15 -3.38 9.89
N ILE A 234 -10.86 -2.28 9.58
CA ILE A 234 -11.43 -1.38 10.60
C ILE A 234 -12.34 -2.17 11.54
N TYR A 235 -13.23 -2.99 10.98
CA TYR A 235 -14.11 -3.88 11.72
C TYR A 235 -13.54 -5.29 11.70
N LEU A 236 -13.14 -5.80 12.87
CA LEU A 236 -12.51 -7.11 12.98
C LEU A 236 -13.50 -8.25 12.79
N ASP A 237 -14.74 -8.08 13.25
CA ASP A 237 -15.79 -9.09 13.10
C ASP A 237 -16.33 -9.16 11.66
N GLU A 238 -16.40 -10.37 11.10
CA GLU A 238 -16.84 -10.60 9.73
C GLU A 238 -18.31 -10.23 9.52
N ASN A 239 -19.17 -10.51 10.52
CA ASN A 239 -20.59 -10.19 10.41
C ASN A 239 -20.82 -8.69 10.45
N GLU A 240 -20.04 -7.96 11.24
CA GLU A 240 -20.08 -6.51 11.25
C GLU A 240 -19.67 -5.91 9.90
N ARG A 241 -18.59 -6.43 9.29
CA ARG A 241 -18.19 -6.03 7.93
C ARG A 241 -19.29 -6.26 6.90
N LYS A 242 -19.95 -7.44 6.94
CA LYS A 242 -21.05 -7.77 6.02
C LYS A 242 -22.25 -6.86 6.17
N ARG A 243 -22.64 -6.51 7.40
CA ARG A 243 -23.77 -5.59 7.67
C ARG A 243 -23.54 -4.17 7.16
N ARG A 244 -22.28 -3.73 7.08
CA ARG A 244 -21.95 -2.36 6.62
C ARG A 244 -21.68 -2.25 5.12
N LYS A 245 -21.52 -3.37 4.41
CA LYS A 245 -21.38 -3.42 2.95
C LYS A 245 -22.73 -3.47 2.20
N GLY A 246 -23.84 -3.74 2.88
CA GLY A 246 -25.22 -3.71 2.37
C GLY A 246 -25.93 -2.44 2.82
#